data_9d46da51b8021b139c4af84c7645efa7
#
_entry.id   9d46da51b8021b139c4af84c7645efa7
#
_cell.length_a   1.000
_cell.length_b   1.000
_cell.length_c   1.000
_cell.angle_alpha   90.00
_cell.angle_beta   90.00
_cell.angle_gamma   90.00
#
_symmetry.space_group_name_H-M   'P 1'
#
loop_
_entity.id
_entity.type
_entity.pdbx_description
1 polymer ?
#
loop_
_entity_poly.entity_id
_entity_poly.type
_entity_poly.pdbx_seq_one_letter_code
_entity_poly.pdbx_strand_id
1 'polypeptide(L)'
;MSKLLKKLYILYSIPLFSFTLISCKKEEYLPKPTGQVRLEYPTPSYILFKRENCPFEFQYSAFTKVIDKHKNCWYNFSYPSMKATLYLTYSEVDGNLNSLLKEAQRLVYEHTIKANSIKAKSFSYPEKKIFGNLYRLGGESASNIQFYVTDSTKHFLSGNLYFKVQPRPDSLQPAVDYIEKDIIKMIETTTWE
;
A
#
# COMPACT_ATOMS: atom_id res chain seq x y z
N MET A 1 -25.36 56.25 56.69
CA MET A 1 -24.48 56.04 55.51
C MET A 1 -24.94 56.95 54.38
N SER A 2 -24.18 58.02 54.13
CA SER A 2 -24.63 59.13 53.27
C SER A 2 -24.77 58.69 51.78
N LYS A 3 -25.74 59.30 51.07
CA LYS A 3 -25.97 59.01 49.62
C LYS A 3 -24.71 59.17 48.76
N LEU A 4 -23.72 59.95 49.29
CA LEU A 4 -22.42 60.12 48.61
C LEU A 4 -21.57 58.85 48.64
N LEU A 5 -21.55 58.09 49.74
CA LEU A 5 -20.77 56.83 49.87
C LEU A 5 -21.35 55.73 48.95
N LYS A 6 -22.66 55.66 48.79
CA LYS A 6 -23.30 54.71 47.89
C LYS A 6 -22.96 54.99 46.39
N LYS A 7 -22.90 56.25 45.99
CA LYS A 7 -22.50 56.66 44.64
C LYS A 7 -21.01 56.32 44.38
N LEU A 8 -20.14 56.52 45.40
CA LEU A 8 -18.75 56.21 45.29
C LEU A 8 -18.49 54.70 45.14
N TYR A 9 -19.24 53.84 45.86
CA TYR A 9 -19.17 52.39 45.74
C TYR A 9 -19.61 51.87 44.37
N ILE A 10 -20.66 52.46 43.79
CA ILE A 10 -21.15 52.08 42.45
C ILE A 10 -20.13 52.50 41.38
N LEU A 11 -19.49 53.66 41.53
CA LEU A 11 -18.49 54.12 40.55
C LEU A 11 -17.22 53.31 40.55
N TYR A 12 -16.80 52.66 41.68
CA TYR A 12 -15.62 51.79 41.78
C TYR A 12 -15.92 50.32 41.46
N SER A 13 -17.15 49.87 41.62
CA SER A 13 -17.53 48.48 41.36
C SER A 13 -17.69 48.17 39.84
N ILE A 14 -18.02 49.17 39.02
CA ILE A 14 -18.16 48.99 37.58
C ILE A 14 -16.86 48.67 36.84
N PRO A 15 -15.70 49.36 37.10
CA PRO A 15 -14.46 49.01 36.44
C PRO A 15 -13.85 47.71 36.96
N LEU A 16 -14.14 47.27 38.19
CA LEU A 16 -13.66 46.01 38.73
C LEU A 16 -14.32 44.78 38.11
N PHE A 17 -15.59 44.91 37.69
CA PHE A 17 -16.33 43.85 37.04
C PHE A 17 -15.99 43.71 35.53
N SER A 18 -15.44 44.77 34.91
CA SER A 18 -15.07 44.78 33.50
C SER A 18 -13.75 44.04 33.23
N PHE A 19 -12.95 43.73 34.24
CA PHE A 19 -11.64 43.06 34.08
C PHE A 19 -11.71 41.51 34.07
N THR A 20 -12.86 40.94 34.41
CA THR A 20 -13.00 39.47 34.50
C THR A 20 -13.42 38.79 33.18
N LEU A 21 -13.58 39.52 32.07
CA LEU A 21 -13.95 38.96 30.76
C LEU A 21 -12.77 38.74 29.82
N ILE A 22 -11.54 38.67 30.33
CA ILE A 22 -10.42 38.15 29.51
C ILE A 22 -10.56 36.64 29.46
N SER A 23 -11.44 36.21 28.61
CA SER A 23 -11.55 34.81 28.22
C SER A 23 -10.24 34.41 27.57
N CYS A 24 -9.48 33.54 28.21
CA CYS A 24 -8.40 32.81 27.56
C CYS A 24 -8.94 32.16 26.31
N LYS A 25 -8.54 32.61 25.14
CA LYS A 25 -8.68 31.82 23.91
C LYS A 25 -7.96 30.51 24.18
N LYS A 26 -8.69 29.42 24.34
CA LYS A 26 -8.12 28.08 24.24
C LYS A 26 -7.45 28.01 22.86
N GLU A 27 -6.13 28.02 22.81
CA GLU A 27 -5.43 27.59 21.61
C GLU A 27 -5.88 26.16 21.36
N GLU A 28 -6.66 25.95 20.30
CA GLU A 28 -6.89 24.61 19.77
C GLU A 28 -5.52 24.06 19.36
N TYR A 29 -4.98 23.20 20.18
CA TYR A 29 -3.81 22.41 19.80
C TYR A 29 -4.23 21.48 18.66
N LEU A 30 -4.07 21.94 17.43
CA LEU A 30 -4.11 21.04 16.29
C LEU A 30 -2.99 20.02 16.47
N PRO A 31 -3.31 18.71 16.48
CA PRO A 31 -2.29 17.68 16.54
C PRO A 31 -1.28 17.95 15.43
N LYS A 32 -0.01 18.11 15.78
CA LYS A 32 1.06 18.23 14.79
C LYS A 32 0.97 17.00 13.88
N PRO A 33 0.97 17.18 12.55
CA PRO A 33 1.03 16.03 11.66
C PRO A 33 2.24 15.19 12.05
N THR A 34 2.03 13.90 12.25
CA THR A 34 3.10 12.95 12.55
C THR A 34 4.13 13.04 11.43
N GLY A 35 5.34 13.48 11.75
CA GLY A 35 6.41 13.59 10.79
C GLY A 35 6.66 12.21 10.17
N GLN A 36 6.45 12.10 8.87
CA GLN A 36 6.82 10.89 8.14
C GLN A 36 8.33 10.84 8.07
N VAL A 37 8.93 9.72 8.46
CA VAL A 37 10.34 9.48 8.25
C VAL A 37 10.56 9.48 6.74
N ARG A 38 11.34 10.44 6.23
CA ARG A 38 11.71 10.49 4.81
C ARG A 38 12.65 9.32 4.53
N LEU A 39 12.12 8.22 4.03
CA LEU A 39 12.92 7.11 3.54
C LEU A 39 13.38 7.47 2.13
N GLU A 40 14.69 7.47 1.92
CA GLU A 40 15.27 7.58 0.58
C GLU A 40 15.25 6.19 -0.05
N TYR A 41 14.53 6.07 -1.16
CA TYR A 41 14.51 4.85 -1.95
C TYR A 41 15.55 4.96 -3.07
N PRO A 42 16.25 3.86 -3.41
CA PRO A 42 17.20 3.87 -4.51
C PRO A 42 16.49 4.18 -5.83
N THR A 43 17.22 4.80 -6.75
CA THR A 43 16.71 4.97 -8.13
C THR A 43 16.40 3.60 -8.72
N PRO A 44 15.20 3.38 -9.28
CA PRO A 44 14.81 2.09 -9.82
C PRO A 44 15.80 1.57 -10.86
N SER A 45 16.22 0.32 -10.69
CA SER A 45 17.07 -0.42 -11.63
C SER A 45 16.52 -1.82 -11.78
N TYR A 46 16.48 -2.33 -13.00
CA TYR A 46 15.81 -3.59 -13.31
C TYR A 46 16.74 -4.55 -14.02
N ILE A 47 16.59 -5.84 -13.71
CA ILE A 47 17.32 -6.95 -14.33
C ILE A 47 16.34 -8.00 -14.80
N LEU A 48 16.74 -8.78 -15.82
CA LEU A 48 15.90 -9.81 -16.40
C LEU A 48 15.82 -11.03 -15.47
N PHE A 49 14.60 -11.46 -15.18
CA PHE A 49 14.31 -12.77 -14.60
C PHE A 49 14.00 -13.75 -15.73
N LYS A 50 14.85 -14.77 -15.87
CA LYS A 50 14.66 -15.91 -16.77
C LYS A 50 15.13 -17.17 -16.07
N ARG A 51 14.37 -18.26 -16.18
CA ARG A 51 14.71 -19.57 -15.64
C ARG A 51 14.32 -20.64 -16.66
N GLU A 52 15.22 -21.57 -16.94
CA GLU A 52 15.04 -22.62 -17.96
C GLU A 52 13.76 -23.45 -17.77
N ASN A 53 13.32 -23.62 -16.52
CA ASN A 53 12.17 -24.46 -16.21
C ASN A 53 10.87 -23.64 -16.02
N CYS A 54 10.88 -22.31 -16.31
CA CYS A 54 9.73 -21.47 -16.12
C CYS A 54 9.30 -20.82 -17.44
N PRO A 55 8.04 -21.00 -17.87
CA PRO A 55 7.56 -20.57 -19.19
C PRO A 55 7.24 -19.07 -19.22
N PHE A 56 8.01 -18.26 -18.51
CA PHE A 56 7.87 -16.80 -18.49
C PHE A 56 9.18 -16.11 -18.15
N GLU A 57 9.31 -14.89 -18.62
CA GLU A 57 10.38 -13.98 -18.24
C GLU A 57 9.81 -12.57 -18.02
N PHE A 58 10.48 -11.77 -17.19
CA PHE A 58 10.11 -10.40 -16.91
C PHE A 58 11.30 -9.62 -16.30
N GLN A 59 11.19 -8.31 -16.21
CA GLN A 59 12.14 -7.48 -15.49
C GLN A 59 11.70 -7.29 -14.04
N TYR A 60 12.65 -7.36 -13.10
CA TYR A 60 12.41 -7.14 -11.68
C TYR A 60 13.49 -6.24 -11.07
N SER A 61 13.21 -5.67 -9.90
CA SER A 61 14.09 -4.74 -9.22
C SER A 61 15.42 -5.38 -8.83
N ALA A 62 16.54 -4.78 -9.24
CA ALA A 62 17.88 -5.22 -8.89
C ALA A 62 18.17 -5.18 -7.37
N PHE A 63 17.33 -4.48 -6.60
CA PHE A 63 17.46 -4.37 -5.14
C PHE A 63 16.75 -5.49 -4.37
N THR A 64 16.18 -6.46 -5.08
CA THR A 64 15.53 -7.62 -4.46
C THR A 64 16.46 -8.81 -4.38
N LYS A 65 16.24 -9.65 -3.37
CA LYS A 65 16.81 -11.00 -3.28
C LYS A 65 15.78 -12.01 -3.75
N VAL A 66 16.10 -12.74 -4.80
CA VAL A 66 15.22 -13.81 -5.32
C VAL A 66 15.48 -15.08 -4.55
N ILE A 67 14.43 -15.70 -4.04
CA ILE A 67 14.45 -16.94 -3.28
C ILE A 67 13.59 -17.95 -4.04
N ASP A 68 14.22 -19.01 -4.55
CA ASP A 68 13.55 -20.14 -5.16
C ASP A 68 12.82 -20.97 -4.09
N LYS A 69 11.58 -21.32 -4.34
CA LYS A 69 10.77 -22.16 -3.45
C LYS A 69 10.81 -23.64 -3.85
N HIS A 70 11.60 -23.97 -4.89
CA HIS A 70 11.75 -25.33 -5.42
C HIS A 70 10.41 -26.01 -5.76
N LYS A 71 9.42 -25.21 -6.17
CA LYS A 71 8.08 -25.67 -6.50
C LYS A 71 7.55 -24.89 -7.70
N ASN A 72 7.40 -25.59 -8.86
CA ASN A 72 6.63 -25.13 -10.04
C ASN A 72 6.73 -23.63 -10.35
N CYS A 73 7.95 -23.09 -10.44
CA CYS A 73 8.18 -21.66 -10.71
C CYS A 73 7.59 -20.71 -9.67
N TRP A 74 7.67 -21.10 -8.39
CA TRP A 74 7.31 -20.24 -7.28
C TRP A 74 8.54 -19.55 -6.72
N TYR A 75 8.51 -18.22 -6.64
CA TYR A 75 9.63 -17.40 -6.20
C TYR A 75 9.19 -16.33 -5.21
N ASN A 76 10.09 -16.00 -4.28
CA ASN A 76 9.91 -14.86 -3.40
C ASN A 76 10.92 -13.79 -3.78
N PHE A 77 10.43 -12.57 -4.02
CA PHE A 77 11.24 -11.38 -4.24
C PHE A 77 11.28 -10.58 -2.95
N SER A 78 12.37 -10.70 -2.20
CA SER A 78 12.52 -10.03 -0.92
C SER A 78 13.15 -8.65 -1.10
N TYR A 79 12.59 -7.64 -0.49
CA TYR A 79 13.08 -6.27 -0.36
C TYR A 79 13.62 -6.06 1.07
N PRO A 80 14.89 -6.38 1.36
CA PRO A 80 15.39 -6.40 2.73
C PRO A 80 15.31 -5.05 3.43
N SER A 81 15.64 -3.96 2.73
CA SER A 81 15.61 -2.58 3.26
C SER A 81 14.20 -2.11 3.64
N MET A 82 13.17 -2.65 2.98
CA MET A 82 11.75 -2.30 3.19
C MET A 82 11.03 -3.34 4.05
N LYS A 83 11.72 -4.42 4.47
CA LYS A 83 11.13 -5.57 5.19
C LYS A 83 9.89 -6.13 4.49
N ALA A 84 9.90 -6.11 3.16
CA ALA A 84 8.80 -6.58 2.32
C ALA A 84 9.20 -7.83 1.53
N THR A 85 8.22 -8.63 1.15
CA THR A 85 8.38 -9.79 0.29
C THR A 85 7.21 -9.91 -0.65
N LEU A 86 7.49 -9.97 -1.94
CA LEU A 86 6.54 -10.32 -2.98
C LEU A 86 6.62 -11.84 -3.18
N TYR A 87 5.52 -12.53 -2.90
CA TYR A 87 5.36 -13.96 -3.15
C TYR A 87 4.77 -14.13 -4.54
N LEU A 88 5.50 -14.76 -5.42
CA LEU A 88 5.11 -15.01 -6.80
C LEU A 88 4.82 -16.50 -7.00
N THR A 89 3.66 -16.79 -7.56
CA THR A 89 3.23 -18.16 -7.86
C THR A 89 2.81 -18.28 -9.32
N TYR A 90 3.26 -19.34 -9.95
CA TYR A 90 2.84 -19.72 -11.31
C TYR A 90 1.88 -20.91 -11.23
N SER A 91 0.89 -20.89 -12.09
CA SER A 91 -0.04 -22.00 -12.31
C SER A 91 -0.24 -22.19 -13.82
N GLU A 92 -0.23 -23.42 -14.26
CA GLU A 92 -0.64 -23.77 -15.62
C GLU A 92 -2.16 -23.67 -15.75
N VAL A 93 -2.61 -23.13 -16.88
CA VAL A 93 -4.04 -23.07 -17.22
C VAL A 93 -4.37 -24.30 -18.08
N ASP A 94 -5.18 -25.20 -17.53
CA ASP A 94 -5.71 -26.39 -18.19
C ASP A 94 -7.23 -26.45 -17.99
N GLY A 95 -7.95 -25.63 -18.75
CA GLY A 95 -9.41 -25.50 -18.62
C GLY A 95 -9.92 -24.88 -17.30
N ASN A 96 -9.02 -24.54 -16.38
CA ASN A 96 -9.31 -24.10 -15.01
C ASN A 96 -9.17 -22.58 -14.81
N LEU A 97 -9.05 -21.77 -15.87
CA LEU A 97 -8.86 -20.32 -15.79
C LEU A 97 -9.88 -19.63 -14.87
N ASN A 98 -11.17 -19.99 -15.02
CA ASN A 98 -12.23 -19.39 -14.19
C ASN A 98 -12.05 -19.68 -12.70
N SER A 99 -11.51 -20.85 -12.35
CA SER A 99 -11.20 -21.21 -10.97
C SER A 99 -10.03 -20.38 -10.43
N LEU A 100 -8.95 -20.22 -11.22
CA LEU A 100 -7.79 -19.40 -10.86
C LEU A 100 -8.18 -17.92 -10.68
N LEU A 101 -9.01 -17.38 -11.57
CA LEU A 101 -9.53 -16.01 -11.47
C LEU A 101 -10.39 -15.82 -10.22
N LYS A 102 -11.29 -16.76 -9.92
CA LYS A 102 -12.13 -16.73 -8.71
C LYS A 102 -11.27 -16.78 -7.45
N GLU A 103 -10.25 -17.64 -7.42
CA GLU A 103 -9.33 -17.75 -6.29
C GLU A 103 -8.54 -16.46 -6.07
N ALA A 104 -7.98 -15.88 -7.15
CA ALA A 104 -7.28 -14.59 -7.05
C ALA A 104 -8.20 -13.47 -6.51
N GLN A 105 -9.46 -13.41 -6.97
CA GLN A 105 -10.43 -12.46 -6.44
C GLN A 105 -10.80 -12.75 -4.99
N ARG A 106 -11.03 -14.02 -4.63
CA ARG A 106 -11.35 -14.43 -3.26
C ARG A 106 -10.27 -13.97 -2.29
N LEU A 107 -8.99 -14.17 -2.62
CA LEU A 107 -7.87 -13.72 -1.79
C LEU A 107 -7.87 -12.20 -1.58
N VAL A 108 -8.19 -11.42 -2.62
CA VAL A 108 -8.35 -9.96 -2.46
C VAL A 108 -9.44 -9.64 -1.45
N TYR A 109 -10.62 -10.25 -1.57
CA TYR A 109 -11.76 -9.96 -0.72
C TYR A 109 -11.59 -10.47 0.72
N GLU A 110 -10.89 -11.56 0.96
CA GLU A 110 -10.59 -12.03 2.33
C GLU A 110 -9.74 -11.02 3.12
N HIS A 111 -8.88 -10.27 2.45
CA HIS A 111 -8.11 -9.20 3.10
C HIS A 111 -8.91 -7.91 3.33
N THR A 112 -10.16 -7.82 2.82
CA THR A 112 -10.99 -6.61 2.97
C THR A 112 -11.49 -6.38 4.39
N ILE A 113 -11.51 -7.39 5.23
CA ILE A 113 -11.96 -7.27 6.64
C ILE A 113 -11.20 -6.18 7.39
N LYS A 114 -9.92 -5.95 7.03
CA LYS A 114 -9.05 -4.91 7.62
C LYS A 114 -8.64 -3.81 6.62
N ALA A 115 -9.06 -3.94 5.36
CA ALA A 115 -8.81 -2.91 4.36
C ALA A 115 -9.91 -1.84 4.41
N ASN A 116 -9.51 -0.58 4.37
CA ASN A 116 -10.44 0.56 4.29
C ASN A 116 -10.69 1.00 2.83
N SER A 117 -9.93 0.51 1.88
CA SER A 117 -10.09 0.79 0.46
C SER A 117 -9.47 -0.30 -0.41
N ILE A 118 -10.04 -0.51 -1.60
CA ILE A 118 -9.47 -1.33 -2.66
C ILE A 118 -9.46 -0.50 -3.93
N LYS A 119 -8.29 -0.39 -4.55
CA LYS A 119 -8.13 0.21 -5.87
C LYS A 119 -7.65 -0.87 -6.83
N ALA A 120 -8.35 -1.03 -7.96
CA ALA A 120 -7.98 -1.96 -9.01
C ALA A 120 -7.42 -1.22 -10.22
N LYS A 121 -6.36 -1.76 -10.80
CA LYS A 121 -5.78 -1.33 -12.08
C LYS A 121 -5.74 -2.52 -13.02
N SER A 122 -6.42 -2.43 -14.16
CA SER A 122 -6.43 -3.47 -15.18
C SER A 122 -5.30 -3.27 -16.18
N PHE A 123 -4.76 -4.36 -16.68
CA PHE A 123 -3.74 -4.43 -17.72
C PHE A 123 -4.29 -5.23 -18.89
N SER A 124 -4.10 -4.71 -20.09
CA SER A 124 -4.47 -5.40 -21.34
C SER A 124 -3.46 -5.02 -22.41
N TYR A 125 -2.57 -5.96 -22.73
CA TYR A 125 -1.56 -5.87 -23.79
C TYR A 125 -1.75 -7.06 -24.74
N PRO A 126 -2.70 -6.96 -25.69
CA PRO A 126 -3.05 -8.08 -26.57
C PRO A 126 -1.88 -8.61 -27.40
N GLU A 127 -0.98 -7.72 -27.83
CA GLU A 127 0.22 -8.05 -28.60
C GLU A 127 1.20 -8.96 -27.85
N LYS A 128 1.19 -8.87 -26.50
CA LYS A 128 2.00 -9.71 -25.60
C LYS A 128 1.20 -10.83 -24.96
N LYS A 129 -0.09 -10.90 -25.21
CA LYS A 129 -1.05 -11.79 -24.52
C LYS A 129 -0.97 -11.62 -22.99
N ILE A 130 -0.92 -10.40 -22.52
CA ILE A 130 -0.90 -10.07 -21.09
C ILE A 130 -2.23 -9.44 -20.71
N PHE A 131 -2.98 -10.14 -19.86
CA PHE A 131 -4.25 -9.69 -19.29
C PHE A 131 -4.22 -9.88 -17.79
N GLY A 132 -4.64 -8.89 -17.01
CA GLY A 132 -4.58 -9.04 -15.57
C GLY A 132 -5.08 -7.83 -14.79
N ASN A 133 -5.04 -7.97 -13.48
CA ASN A 133 -5.39 -6.91 -12.56
C ASN A 133 -4.37 -6.81 -11.42
N LEU A 134 -4.12 -5.58 -10.98
CA LEU A 134 -3.41 -5.28 -9.76
C LEU A 134 -4.41 -4.62 -8.80
N TYR A 135 -4.48 -5.14 -7.59
CA TYR A 135 -5.30 -4.64 -6.51
C TYR A 135 -4.40 -4.03 -5.44
N ARG A 136 -4.68 -2.79 -5.09
CA ARG A 136 -4.04 -2.11 -3.98
C ARG A 136 -5.02 -2.01 -2.83
N LEU A 137 -4.65 -2.58 -1.69
CA LEU A 137 -5.44 -2.61 -0.48
C LEU A 137 -4.89 -1.59 0.52
N GLY A 138 -5.72 -0.63 0.89
CA GLY A 138 -5.41 0.37 1.91
C GLY A 138 -5.83 -0.09 3.30
N GLY A 139 -5.42 0.66 4.33
CA GLY A 139 -5.72 0.33 5.72
C GLY A 139 -4.75 -0.68 6.31
N GLU A 140 -5.20 -1.40 7.35
CA GLU A 140 -4.40 -2.40 8.08
C GLU A 140 -4.39 -3.77 7.41
N SER A 141 -4.45 -3.79 6.06
CA SER A 141 -4.40 -5.05 5.31
C SER A 141 -3.05 -5.75 5.49
N ALA A 142 -3.06 -7.06 5.67
CA ALA A 142 -1.85 -7.87 5.75
C ALA A 142 -1.11 -7.91 4.41
N SER A 143 -1.83 -7.87 3.28
CA SER A 143 -1.28 -7.77 1.93
C SER A 143 -1.69 -6.45 1.31
N ASN A 144 -0.72 -5.59 0.99
CA ASN A 144 -1.00 -4.25 0.46
C ASN A 144 -1.18 -4.24 -1.06
N ILE A 145 -0.58 -5.20 -1.77
CA ILE A 145 -0.74 -5.36 -3.22
C ILE A 145 -0.93 -6.84 -3.54
N GLN A 146 -1.91 -7.09 -4.37
CA GLN A 146 -2.14 -8.41 -4.98
C GLN A 146 -2.33 -8.21 -6.48
N PHE A 147 -1.82 -9.12 -7.29
CA PHE A 147 -2.03 -9.07 -8.73
C PHE A 147 -2.08 -10.46 -9.34
N TYR A 148 -2.62 -10.51 -10.52
CA TYR A 148 -2.45 -11.64 -11.42
C TYR A 148 -2.30 -11.16 -12.86
N VAL A 149 -1.59 -11.95 -13.66
CA VAL A 149 -1.50 -11.80 -15.11
C VAL A 149 -1.60 -13.17 -15.77
N THR A 150 -2.21 -13.24 -16.94
CA THR A 150 -2.45 -14.47 -17.68
C THR A 150 -2.45 -14.19 -19.19
N ASP A 151 -2.12 -15.20 -19.98
CA ASP A 151 -2.34 -15.20 -21.42
C ASP A 151 -3.75 -15.71 -21.80
N SER A 152 -4.55 -16.03 -20.78
CA SER A 152 -5.91 -16.58 -20.85
C SER A 152 -5.99 -18.02 -21.40
N THR A 153 -4.87 -18.66 -21.75
CA THR A 153 -4.86 -19.97 -22.41
C THR A 153 -4.01 -21.02 -21.72
N LYS A 154 -2.78 -20.67 -21.30
CA LYS A 154 -1.80 -21.60 -20.74
C LYS A 154 -1.17 -21.13 -19.44
N HIS A 155 -1.05 -19.83 -19.23
CA HIS A 155 -0.22 -19.27 -18.18
C HIS A 155 -1.00 -18.38 -17.25
N PHE A 156 -0.79 -18.58 -15.95
CA PHE A 156 -1.34 -17.74 -14.89
C PHE A 156 -0.26 -17.46 -13.84
N LEU A 157 0.11 -16.20 -13.68
CA LEU A 157 1.09 -15.74 -12.72
C LEU A 157 0.38 -14.83 -11.72
N SER A 158 0.51 -15.11 -10.42
CA SER A 158 -0.07 -14.27 -9.37
C SER A 158 0.98 -13.88 -8.35
N GLY A 159 0.79 -12.71 -7.73
CA GLY A 159 1.71 -12.19 -6.74
C GLY A 159 1.02 -11.46 -5.61
N ASN A 160 1.58 -11.61 -4.40
CA ASN A 160 1.08 -11.01 -3.17
C ASN A 160 2.21 -10.35 -2.40
N LEU A 161 2.07 -9.07 -2.07
CA LEU A 161 3.06 -8.31 -1.33
C LEU A 161 2.72 -8.28 0.16
N TYR A 162 3.66 -8.71 0.99
CA TYR A 162 3.55 -8.67 2.45
C TYR A 162 4.73 -7.91 3.07
N PHE A 163 4.47 -7.18 4.15
CA PHE A 163 5.47 -6.55 4.99
C PHE A 163 5.66 -7.35 6.29
N LYS A 164 6.93 -7.55 6.70
CA LYS A 164 7.29 -8.20 7.97
C LYS A 164 7.28 -7.22 9.15
N VAL A 165 6.32 -6.32 9.17
CA VAL A 165 6.15 -5.31 10.22
C VAL A 165 4.65 -5.16 10.49
N GLN A 166 4.31 -4.64 11.69
CA GLN A 166 2.92 -4.34 12.02
C GLN A 166 2.35 -3.35 10.99
N PRO A 167 1.17 -3.62 10.43
CA PRO A 167 0.53 -2.72 9.47
C PRO A 167 0.29 -1.34 10.11
N ARG A 168 0.99 -0.34 9.61
CA ARG A 168 0.75 1.09 9.89
C ARG A 168 0.63 1.78 8.53
N PRO A 169 -0.59 2.02 8.06
CA PRO A 169 -0.85 2.48 6.69
C PRO A 169 0.02 3.66 6.27
N ASP A 170 0.05 4.71 7.09
CA ASP A 170 0.79 5.94 6.78
C ASP A 170 2.31 5.72 6.65
N SER A 171 2.87 4.83 7.49
CA SER A 171 4.32 4.54 7.48
C SER A 171 4.73 3.62 6.34
N LEU A 172 3.84 2.73 5.90
CA LEU A 172 4.11 1.77 4.83
C LEU A 172 3.86 2.35 3.43
N GLN A 173 3.02 3.39 3.34
CA GLN A 173 2.59 3.96 2.07
C GLN A 173 3.75 4.25 1.09
N PRO A 174 4.86 4.92 1.48
CA PRO A 174 5.97 5.19 0.57
C PRO A 174 6.65 3.91 0.04
N ALA A 175 6.77 2.87 0.88
CA ALA A 175 7.33 1.58 0.46
C ALA A 175 6.39 0.84 -0.48
N VAL A 176 5.09 0.88 -0.22
CA VAL A 176 4.05 0.32 -1.10
C VAL A 176 4.10 1.02 -2.46
N ASP A 177 4.18 2.36 -2.49
CA ASP A 177 4.25 3.15 -3.74
C ASP A 177 5.51 2.83 -4.56
N TYR A 178 6.63 2.59 -3.89
CA TYR A 178 7.87 2.21 -4.56
C TYR A 178 7.76 0.80 -5.16
N ILE A 179 7.35 -0.18 -4.37
CA ILE A 179 7.26 -1.58 -4.81
C ILE A 179 6.14 -1.77 -5.86
N GLU A 180 5.06 -0.98 -5.79
CA GLU A 180 4.01 -1.00 -6.82
C GLU A 180 4.56 -0.69 -8.21
N LYS A 181 5.48 0.26 -8.33
CA LYS A 181 6.14 0.58 -9.61
C LYS A 181 6.99 -0.58 -10.12
N ASP A 182 7.69 -1.27 -9.23
CA ASP A 182 8.47 -2.46 -9.57
C ASP A 182 7.55 -3.61 -10.05
N ILE A 183 6.41 -3.81 -9.40
CA ILE A 183 5.41 -4.82 -9.80
C ILE A 183 4.77 -4.45 -11.15
N ILE A 184 4.44 -3.18 -11.37
CA ILE A 184 3.93 -2.71 -12.67
C ILE A 184 4.97 -2.97 -13.77
N LYS A 185 6.25 -2.66 -13.52
CA LYS A 185 7.33 -2.96 -14.46
C LYS A 185 7.42 -4.45 -14.77
N MET A 186 7.31 -5.31 -13.75
CA MET A 186 7.27 -6.76 -13.91
C MET A 186 6.11 -7.16 -14.83
N ILE A 187 4.89 -6.68 -14.59
CA ILE A 187 3.70 -6.98 -15.40
C ILE A 187 3.90 -6.53 -16.85
N GLU A 188 4.35 -5.30 -17.08
CA GLU A 188 4.51 -4.70 -18.41
C GLU A 188 5.60 -5.38 -19.25
N THR A 189 6.58 -6.01 -18.60
CA THR A 189 7.71 -6.67 -19.24
C THR A 189 7.57 -8.19 -19.30
N THR A 190 6.49 -8.74 -18.74
CA THR A 190 6.23 -10.17 -18.81
C THR A 190 6.09 -10.62 -20.28
N THR A 191 6.74 -11.73 -20.58
CA THR A 191 6.58 -12.48 -21.84
C THR A 191 6.45 -13.96 -21.52
N TRP A 192 5.68 -14.67 -22.32
CA TRP A 192 5.42 -16.11 -22.20
C TRP A 192 6.24 -16.90 -23.23
N GLU A 193 6.71 -18.07 -22.84
CA GLU A 193 7.37 -19.03 -23.74
C GLU A 193 6.38 -20.07 -24.33
#